data_8e67972317e5763e28005233bc28354a
#
_entry.id   8e67972317e5763e28005233bc28354a
#
_cell.length_a   1.000
_cell.length_b   1.000
_cell.length_c   1.000
_cell.angle_alpha   90.00
_cell.angle_beta   90.00
_cell.angle_gamma   90.00
#
_symmetry.space_group_name_H-M   'P 1'
#
loop_
_entity.id
_entity.type
_entity.pdbx_description
1 polymer ?
#
loop_
_entity_poly.entity_id
_entity_poly.type
_entity_poly.pdbx_seq_one_letter_code
_entity_poly.pdbx_strand_id
1 'polypeptide(L)'
;SSTSTGELKIGFLGTASQSFLSDFVMGFTASHPQIKLSMTSDALDILVKQLNDGFTDLAFVTHVDKNYLIGLESKTIMKSPLIAVMHPTHALANRDSLSIKDLSGFPMINFSPQANPITSDFNKQIFKKAGAQLNIVREIPNIETAAFCASINEGMFIMPEYLRSSVGSLKTIPLSDPFAYVTLNLIWKKKNPNISIPVFVDSFSTYIQNRNPNLTPDD
;
A
#
# COMPACT_ATOMS: atom_id res chain seq x y z
N SER A 1 27.39 -23.21 3.07
CA SER A 1 26.39 -22.24 2.63
C SER A 1 25.54 -22.88 1.54
N SER A 2 24.35 -23.37 1.93
CA SER A 2 23.36 -23.87 0.97
C SER A 2 22.87 -22.70 0.13
N THR A 3 23.26 -22.66 -1.13
CA THR A 3 22.70 -21.73 -2.11
C THR A 3 21.23 -22.09 -2.32
N SER A 4 20.33 -21.26 -1.82
CA SER A 4 18.90 -21.36 -2.05
C SER A 4 18.64 -21.08 -3.54
N THR A 5 18.53 -22.15 -4.33
CA THR A 5 18.14 -22.09 -5.74
C THR A 5 16.65 -22.32 -5.84
N GLY A 6 15.90 -21.36 -6.38
CA GLY A 6 14.46 -21.51 -6.52
C GLY A 6 13.75 -20.34 -7.16
N GLU A 7 12.50 -20.52 -7.46
CA GLU A 7 11.58 -19.45 -7.86
C GLU A 7 10.85 -18.94 -6.62
N LEU A 8 10.70 -17.62 -6.48
CA LEU A 8 9.88 -16.97 -5.47
C LEU A 8 8.78 -16.17 -6.17
N LYS A 9 7.53 -16.57 -5.96
CA LYS A 9 6.35 -15.97 -6.57
C LYS A 9 5.74 -14.95 -5.62
N ILE A 10 5.72 -13.68 -6.05
CA ILE A 10 5.33 -12.55 -5.22
C ILE A 10 4.07 -11.90 -5.76
N GLY A 11 3.05 -11.77 -4.91
CA GLY A 11 1.85 -10.99 -5.19
C GLY A 11 1.91 -9.58 -4.59
N PHE A 12 1.20 -8.62 -5.19
CA PHE A 12 1.05 -7.28 -4.62
C PHE A 12 -0.29 -6.66 -5.01
N LEU A 13 -0.77 -5.76 -4.13
CA LEU A 13 -2.01 -5.02 -4.36
C LEU A 13 -1.75 -3.84 -5.28
N GLY A 14 -2.41 -3.84 -6.46
CA GLY A 14 -2.43 -2.73 -7.38
C GLY A 14 -1.09 -2.43 -8.06
N THR A 15 -1.14 -1.77 -9.20
CA THR A 15 0.03 -1.44 -10.02
C THR A 15 0.90 -0.33 -9.44
N ALA A 16 0.33 0.57 -8.63
CA ALA A 16 1.06 1.66 -7.99
C ALA A 16 2.21 1.17 -7.08
N SER A 17 2.09 -0.03 -6.51
CA SER A 17 3.15 -0.64 -5.70
C SER A 17 4.41 -0.99 -6.50
N GLN A 18 4.33 -1.09 -7.82
CA GLN A 18 5.48 -1.45 -8.67
C GLN A 18 6.63 -0.45 -8.54
N SER A 19 6.34 0.85 -8.58
CA SER A 19 7.38 1.88 -8.49
C SER A 19 8.11 1.85 -7.14
N PHE A 20 7.41 1.49 -6.07
CA PHE A 20 7.97 1.35 -4.74
C PHE A 20 8.87 0.12 -4.61
N LEU A 21 8.50 -0.98 -5.26
CA LEU A 21 9.21 -2.25 -5.17
C LEU A 21 10.39 -2.38 -6.14
N SER A 22 10.39 -1.62 -7.24
CA SER A 22 11.35 -1.80 -8.34
C SER A 22 12.80 -1.70 -7.92
N ASP A 23 13.18 -0.68 -7.14
CA ASP A 23 14.55 -0.49 -6.67
C ASP A 23 15.01 -1.64 -5.77
N PHE A 24 14.14 -2.10 -4.88
CA PHE A 24 14.44 -3.24 -4.03
C PHE A 24 14.63 -4.52 -4.85
N VAL A 25 13.70 -4.80 -5.76
CA VAL A 25 13.73 -6.01 -6.60
C VAL A 25 15.00 -6.05 -7.43
N MET A 26 15.44 -4.93 -8.02
CA MET A 26 16.71 -4.86 -8.75
C MET A 26 17.90 -5.20 -7.84
N GLY A 27 17.98 -4.60 -6.67
CA GLY A 27 19.05 -4.86 -5.69
C GLY A 27 19.04 -6.30 -5.19
N PHE A 28 17.86 -6.83 -4.88
CA PHE A 28 17.71 -8.21 -4.42
C PHE A 28 18.13 -9.22 -5.49
N THR A 29 17.69 -9.04 -6.73
CA THR A 29 18.06 -9.92 -7.85
C THR A 29 19.56 -9.90 -8.13
N ALA A 30 20.21 -8.73 -8.03
CA ALA A 30 21.66 -8.62 -8.18
C ALA A 30 22.41 -9.34 -7.05
N SER A 31 21.91 -9.29 -5.82
CA SER A 31 22.54 -9.91 -4.65
C SER A 31 22.24 -11.42 -4.53
N HIS A 32 21.13 -11.88 -5.11
CA HIS A 32 20.64 -13.27 -5.04
C HIS A 32 20.29 -13.81 -6.44
N PRO A 33 21.25 -13.88 -7.38
CA PRO A 33 20.99 -14.26 -8.76
C PRO A 33 20.46 -15.68 -8.92
N GLN A 34 20.62 -16.51 -7.90
CA GLN A 34 20.09 -17.89 -7.85
C GLN A 34 18.56 -17.96 -7.50
N ILE A 35 17.96 -16.85 -7.04
CA ILE A 35 16.53 -16.78 -6.72
C ILE A 35 15.83 -16.04 -7.85
N LYS A 36 15.03 -16.77 -8.65
CA LYS A 36 14.20 -16.16 -9.69
C LYS A 36 12.95 -15.58 -9.08
N LEU A 37 12.70 -14.28 -9.29
CA LEU A 37 11.48 -13.62 -8.87
C LEU A 37 10.44 -13.62 -10.00
N SER A 38 9.19 -13.98 -9.69
CA SER A 38 8.04 -13.69 -10.52
C SER A 38 7.03 -12.87 -9.73
N MET A 39 6.42 -11.86 -10.37
CA MET A 39 5.57 -10.89 -9.70
C MET A 39 4.21 -10.78 -10.39
N THR A 40 3.14 -10.80 -9.59
CA THR A 40 1.76 -10.62 -10.06
C THR A 40 1.04 -9.58 -9.23
N SER A 41 0.08 -8.88 -9.85
CA SER A 41 -0.79 -7.91 -9.17
C SER A 41 -2.23 -8.40 -9.22
N ASP A 42 -2.84 -8.52 -8.04
CA ASP A 42 -4.23 -8.98 -7.90
C ASP A 42 -4.93 -8.29 -6.72
N ALA A 43 -6.25 -8.49 -6.59
CA ALA A 43 -7.01 -8.09 -5.42
C ALA A 43 -6.68 -8.96 -4.21
N LEU A 44 -6.93 -8.47 -2.98
CA LEU A 44 -6.52 -9.16 -1.76
C LEU A 44 -7.11 -10.56 -1.61
N ASP A 45 -8.38 -10.74 -1.90
CA ASP A 45 -9.07 -12.04 -1.82
C ASP A 45 -8.44 -13.06 -2.78
N ILE A 46 -8.05 -12.63 -3.97
CA ILE A 46 -7.34 -13.46 -4.96
C ILE A 46 -5.94 -13.78 -4.44
N LEU A 47 -5.18 -12.82 -3.93
CA LEU A 47 -3.84 -13.04 -3.37
C LEU A 47 -3.87 -14.01 -2.19
N VAL A 48 -4.83 -13.86 -1.27
CA VAL A 48 -5.01 -14.78 -0.14
C VAL A 48 -5.32 -16.20 -0.62
N LYS A 49 -6.19 -16.34 -1.63
CA LYS A 49 -6.48 -17.64 -2.24
C LYS A 49 -5.23 -18.24 -2.88
N GLN A 50 -4.49 -17.46 -3.67
CA GLN A 50 -3.25 -17.92 -4.33
C GLN A 50 -2.18 -18.35 -3.31
N LEU A 51 -2.03 -17.66 -2.18
CA LEU A 51 -1.14 -18.06 -1.07
C LEU A 51 -1.56 -19.41 -0.47
N ASN A 52 -2.85 -19.59 -0.19
CA ASN A 52 -3.36 -20.84 0.36
C ASN A 52 -3.22 -22.04 -0.61
N ASP A 53 -3.40 -21.80 -1.90
CA ASP A 53 -3.28 -22.80 -2.96
C ASP A 53 -1.82 -23.05 -3.40
N GLY A 54 -0.86 -22.22 -2.94
CA GLY A 54 0.56 -22.32 -3.30
C GLY A 54 0.93 -21.80 -4.68
N PHE A 55 0.05 -21.03 -5.32
CA PHE A 55 0.35 -20.33 -6.59
C PHE A 55 1.21 -19.09 -6.38
N THR A 56 1.16 -18.48 -5.20
CA THR A 56 1.97 -17.37 -4.76
C THR A 56 2.65 -17.77 -3.46
N ASP A 57 3.91 -17.39 -3.26
CA ASP A 57 4.69 -17.73 -2.07
C ASP A 57 4.54 -16.68 -0.98
N LEU A 58 4.58 -15.39 -1.35
CA LEU A 58 4.35 -14.28 -0.44
C LEU A 58 3.64 -13.13 -1.16
N ALA A 59 2.98 -12.25 -0.40
CA ALA A 59 2.32 -11.08 -0.95
C ALA A 59 2.56 -9.82 -0.11
N PHE A 60 2.70 -8.68 -0.81
CA PHE A 60 2.66 -7.35 -0.23
C PHE A 60 1.21 -6.88 -0.15
N VAL A 61 0.77 -6.56 1.03
CA VAL A 61 -0.60 -6.12 1.29
C VAL A 61 -0.61 -4.93 2.24
N THR A 62 -1.58 -4.05 2.08
CA THR A 62 -1.81 -2.93 2.98
C THR A 62 -3.05 -3.22 3.82
N HIS A 63 -3.00 -2.86 5.10
CA HIS A 63 -4.15 -2.82 6.00
C HIS A 63 -4.96 -4.13 6.03
N VAL A 64 -4.35 -5.21 6.52
CA VAL A 64 -4.98 -6.54 6.54
C VAL A 64 -5.74 -6.76 7.86
N ASP A 65 -7.03 -6.99 7.77
CA ASP A 65 -7.82 -7.51 8.89
C ASP A 65 -7.34 -8.93 9.26
N LYS A 66 -7.27 -9.21 10.57
CA LYS A 66 -6.88 -10.52 11.10
C LYS A 66 -7.68 -11.70 10.52
N ASN A 67 -8.91 -11.44 10.10
CA ASN A 67 -9.78 -12.44 9.46
C ASN A 67 -9.22 -12.98 8.14
N TYR A 68 -8.42 -12.18 7.41
CA TYR A 68 -7.74 -12.61 6.19
C TYR A 68 -6.44 -13.40 6.45
N LEU A 69 -5.95 -13.40 7.69
CA LEU A 69 -4.66 -14.01 8.06
C LEU A 69 -4.78 -15.45 8.55
N ILE A 70 -5.95 -16.07 8.48
CA ILE A 70 -6.15 -17.45 8.92
C ILE A 70 -5.24 -18.39 8.11
N GLY A 71 -4.33 -19.07 8.80
CA GLY A 71 -3.34 -19.98 8.16
C GLY A 71 -2.14 -19.28 7.53
N LEU A 72 -2.08 -17.94 7.58
CA LEU A 72 -0.98 -17.13 7.08
C LEU A 72 -0.12 -16.59 8.22
N GLU A 73 1.15 -16.38 7.93
CA GLU A 73 2.06 -15.52 8.70
C GLU A 73 1.98 -14.10 8.13
N SER A 74 2.22 -13.11 9.00
CA SER A 74 2.28 -11.72 8.61
C SER A 74 3.44 -11.03 9.32
N LYS A 75 4.18 -10.21 8.58
CA LYS A 75 5.19 -9.31 9.12
C LYS A 75 4.89 -7.88 8.67
N THR A 76 4.66 -6.99 9.61
CA THR A 76 4.59 -5.55 9.34
C THR A 76 5.97 -5.05 8.96
N ILE A 77 6.08 -4.44 7.79
CA ILE A 77 7.34 -3.95 7.23
C ILE A 77 7.50 -2.46 7.51
N MET A 78 6.43 -1.71 7.36
CA MET A 78 6.42 -0.28 7.65
C MET A 78 5.02 0.23 7.94
N LYS A 79 4.98 1.32 8.67
CA LYS A 79 3.81 2.16 8.89
C LYS A 79 3.95 3.39 8.00
N SER A 80 2.99 3.62 7.11
CA SER A 80 2.99 4.77 6.21
C SER A 80 1.89 5.74 6.58
N PRO A 81 2.20 7.02 6.85
CA PRO A 81 1.18 8.03 7.03
C PRO A 81 0.37 8.20 5.74
N LEU A 82 -0.85 8.69 5.88
CA LEU A 82 -1.68 9.07 4.76
C LEU A 82 -1.39 10.52 4.35
N ILE A 83 -1.55 10.78 3.06
CA ILE A 83 -1.49 12.10 2.46
C ILE A 83 -2.78 12.39 1.70
N ALA A 84 -3.21 13.65 1.72
CA ALA A 84 -4.22 14.17 0.82
C ALA A 84 -3.57 14.57 -0.50
N VAL A 85 -4.20 14.20 -1.61
CA VAL A 85 -3.75 14.50 -2.98
C VAL A 85 -4.79 15.33 -3.69
N MET A 86 -4.36 16.45 -4.28
CA MET A 86 -5.26 17.41 -4.90
C MET A 86 -4.60 18.21 -6.02
N HIS A 87 -5.40 18.90 -6.81
CA HIS A 87 -4.89 19.85 -7.79
C HIS A 87 -4.09 20.98 -7.10
N PRO A 88 -2.97 21.47 -7.67
CA PRO A 88 -2.16 22.53 -7.05
C PRO A 88 -2.91 23.84 -6.76
N THR A 89 -4.02 24.11 -7.45
CA THR A 89 -4.87 25.31 -7.20
C THR A 89 -6.02 25.06 -6.23
N HIS A 90 -6.09 23.88 -5.61
CA HIS A 90 -7.14 23.57 -4.63
C HIS A 90 -7.06 24.49 -3.41
N ALA A 91 -8.20 24.83 -2.81
CA ALA A 91 -8.27 25.76 -1.68
C ALA A 91 -7.37 25.36 -0.48
N LEU A 92 -7.14 24.06 -0.29
CA LEU A 92 -6.29 23.54 0.79
C LEU A 92 -4.82 23.35 0.37
N ALA A 93 -4.44 23.61 -0.90
CA ALA A 93 -3.12 23.26 -1.44
C ALA A 93 -1.94 24.00 -0.78
N ASN A 94 -2.18 25.11 -0.12
CA ASN A 94 -1.15 25.93 0.56
C ASN A 94 -0.97 25.61 2.05
N ARG A 95 -1.65 24.56 2.57
CA ARG A 95 -1.51 24.13 3.95
C ARG A 95 -0.27 23.22 4.09
N ASP A 96 0.40 23.30 5.24
CA ASP A 96 1.55 22.43 5.56
C ASP A 96 1.10 21.04 6.02
N SER A 97 -0.06 20.96 6.67
CA SER A 97 -0.71 19.73 7.08
C SER A 97 -2.22 19.90 7.14
N LEU A 98 -2.95 18.80 7.09
CA LEU A 98 -4.41 18.75 7.18
C LEU A 98 -4.83 17.67 8.18
N SER A 99 -5.91 17.92 8.91
CA SER A 99 -6.65 16.86 9.57
C SER A 99 -7.68 16.28 8.59
N ILE A 100 -8.15 15.06 8.84
CA ILE A 100 -9.26 14.49 8.06
C ILE A 100 -10.52 15.36 8.18
N LYS A 101 -10.67 16.05 9.32
CA LYS A 101 -11.77 16.98 9.54
C LYS A 101 -11.71 18.20 8.61
N ASP A 102 -10.50 18.64 8.23
CA ASP A 102 -10.33 19.74 7.25
C ASP A 102 -10.81 19.34 5.84
N LEU A 103 -10.89 18.04 5.55
CA LEU A 103 -11.39 17.52 4.27
C LEU A 103 -12.92 17.43 4.21
N SER A 104 -13.60 17.68 5.36
CA SER A 104 -15.05 17.49 5.50
C SER A 104 -15.81 18.38 4.52
N GLY A 105 -16.70 17.76 3.75
CA GLY A 105 -17.56 18.45 2.79
C GLY A 105 -16.92 18.82 1.44
N PHE A 106 -15.59 18.74 1.32
CA PHE A 106 -14.94 18.92 0.01
C PHE A 106 -15.22 17.72 -0.91
N PRO A 107 -15.21 17.93 -2.24
CA PRO A 107 -15.35 16.85 -3.20
C PRO A 107 -14.23 15.81 -3.06
N MET A 108 -14.60 14.57 -2.76
CA MET A 108 -13.66 13.45 -2.57
C MET A 108 -13.81 12.42 -3.68
N ILE A 109 -12.68 11.95 -4.18
CA ILE A 109 -12.57 10.79 -5.04
C ILE A 109 -12.29 9.59 -4.14
N ASN A 110 -13.09 8.55 -4.21
CA ASN A 110 -12.90 7.35 -3.40
C ASN A 110 -12.75 6.11 -4.27
N PHE A 111 -12.15 5.06 -3.72
CA PHE A 111 -12.07 3.78 -4.42
C PHE A 111 -13.45 3.13 -4.48
N SER A 112 -13.75 2.50 -5.62
CA SER A 112 -15.02 1.79 -5.77
C SER A 112 -15.02 0.54 -4.89
N PRO A 113 -16.13 0.26 -4.18
CA PRO A 113 -16.25 -0.96 -3.37
C PRO A 113 -16.08 -2.25 -4.16
N GLN A 114 -16.36 -2.22 -5.48
CA GLN A 114 -16.24 -3.38 -6.36
C GLN A 114 -14.78 -3.65 -6.75
N ALA A 115 -13.98 -2.59 -6.98
CA ALA A 115 -12.59 -2.73 -7.40
C ALA A 115 -11.62 -2.83 -6.22
N ASN A 116 -11.90 -2.13 -5.12
CA ASN A 116 -11.05 -2.10 -3.92
C ASN A 116 -11.90 -1.90 -2.66
N PRO A 117 -12.60 -2.93 -2.20
CA PRO A 117 -13.50 -2.85 -1.05
C PRO A 117 -12.78 -2.43 0.23
N ILE A 118 -11.55 -2.91 0.45
CA ILE A 118 -10.78 -2.64 1.66
C ILE A 118 -10.43 -1.16 1.77
N THR A 119 -9.87 -0.55 0.73
CA THR A 119 -9.53 0.87 0.74
C THR A 119 -10.79 1.74 0.80
N SER A 120 -11.85 1.34 0.08
CA SER A 120 -13.13 2.05 0.13
C SER A 120 -13.70 2.12 1.55
N ASP A 121 -13.73 1.00 2.25
CA ASP A 121 -14.25 0.91 3.62
C ASP A 121 -13.32 1.59 4.62
N PHE A 122 -12.01 1.42 4.47
CA PHE A 122 -11.03 2.09 5.30
C PHE A 122 -11.20 3.61 5.26
N ASN A 123 -11.34 4.20 4.06
CA ASN A 123 -11.54 5.64 3.91
C ASN A 123 -12.84 6.11 4.60
N LYS A 124 -13.93 5.37 4.46
CA LYS A 124 -15.19 5.66 5.18
C LYS A 124 -15.01 5.62 6.70
N GLN A 125 -14.27 4.62 7.20
CA GLN A 125 -14.03 4.44 8.63
C GLN A 125 -13.18 5.57 9.23
N ILE A 126 -12.11 6.03 8.56
CA ILE A 126 -11.28 7.10 9.10
C ILE A 126 -12.01 8.44 9.10
N PHE A 127 -12.83 8.74 8.10
CA PHE A 127 -13.70 9.92 8.12
C PHE A 127 -14.72 9.85 9.26
N LYS A 128 -15.35 8.70 9.44
CA LYS A 128 -16.26 8.47 10.58
C LYS A 128 -15.56 8.65 11.92
N LYS A 129 -14.34 8.11 12.06
CA LYS A 129 -13.53 8.25 13.28
C LYS A 129 -13.15 9.70 13.58
N ALA A 130 -12.88 10.49 12.54
CA ALA A 130 -12.60 11.92 12.66
C ALA A 130 -13.85 12.78 12.93
N GLY A 131 -15.05 12.22 12.85
CA GLY A 131 -16.30 12.99 12.89
C GLY A 131 -16.45 13.92 11.67
N ALA A 132 -15.94 13.51 10.52
CA ALA A 132 -15.92 14.27 9.28
C ALA A 132 -16.91 13.69 8.25
N GLN A 133 -17.45 14.54 7.40
CA GLN A 133 -18.32 14.14 6.30
C GLN A 133 -17.50 13.78 5.08
N LEU A 134 -17.62 12.55 4.59
CA LEU A 134 -17.01 12.08 3.34
C LEU A 134 -17.98 12.36 2.17
N ASN A 135 -17.70 13.38 1.36
CA ASN A 135 -18.49 13.77 0.21
C ASN A 135 -17.92 13.14 -1.07
N ILE A 136 -18.33 11.91 -1.38
CA ILE A 136 -17.83 11.18 -2.55
C ILE A 136 -18.51 11.71 -3.81
N VAL A 137 -17.74 12.32 -4.72
CA VAL A 137 -18.21 12.79 -6.02
C VAL A 137 -17.86 11.83 -7.16
N ARG A 138 -16.85 10.97 -6.95
CA ARG A 138 -16.41 9.96 -7.92
C ARG A 138 -15.91 8.71 -7.22
N GLU A 139 -16.28 7.55 -7.74
CA GLU A 139 -15.68 6.26 -7.41
C GLU A 139 -14.78 5.80 -8.56
N ILE A 140 -13.59 5.30 -8.21
CA ILE A 140 -12.54 4.94 -9.19
C ILE A 140 -11.93 3.56 -8.88
N PRO A 141 -11.38 2.86 -9.87
CA PRO A 141 -10.82 1.53 -9.67
C PRO A 141 -9.38 1.53 -9.12
N ASN A 142 -8.58 2.58 -9.39
CA ASN A 142 -7.14 2.60 -9.11
C ASN A 142 -6.61 4.03 -8.91
N ILE A 143 -5.36 4.14 -8.44
CA ILE A 143 -4.70 5.42 -8.15
C ILE A 143 -4.48 6.25 -9.42
N GLU A 144 -4.19 5.62 -10.54
CA GLU A 144 -3.96 6.28 -11.82
C GLU A 144 -5.20 7.07 -12.26
N THR A 145 -6.38 6.46 -12.12
CA THR A 145 -7.65 7.14 -12.40
C THR A 145 -7.94 8.24 -11.38
N ALA A 146 -7.63 8.02 -10.09
CA ALA A 146 -7.76 9.04 -9.06
C ALA A 146 -6.89 10.27 -9.37
N ALA A 147 -5.62 10.04 -9.75
CA ALA A 147 -4.69 11.10 -10.12
C ALA A 147 -5.19 11.90 -11.35
N PHE A 148 -5.74 11.20 -12.35
CA PHE A 148 -6.35 11.88 -13.50
C PHE A 148 -7.52 12.79 -13.07
N CYS A 149 -8.48 12.28 -12.29
CA CYS A 149 -9.60 13.07 -11.80
C CYS A 149 -9.15 14.27 -10.95
N ALA A 150 -8.15 14.09 -10.07
CA ALA A 150 -7.58 15.19 -9.30
C ALA A 150 -6.85 16.22 -10.19
N SER A 151 -6.20 15.78 -11.27
CA SER A 151 -5.50 16.68 -12.20
C SER A 151 -6.42 17.61 -12.99
N ILE A 152 -7.68 17.23 -13.16
CA ILE A 152 -8.73 18.09 -13.73
C ILE A 152 -9.57 18.81 -12.66
N ASN A 153 -9.09 18.79 -11.41
CA ASN A 153 -9.72 19.46 -10.25
C ASN A 153 -11.16 18.98 -9.94
N GLU A 154 -11.48 17.72 -10.24
CA GLU A 154 -12.79 17.13 -9.96
C GLU A 154 -12.99 16.86 -8.46
N GLY A 155 -11.90 16.62 -7.72
CA GLY A 155 -11.89 16.38 -6.30
C GLY A 155 -10.50 16.05 -5.78
N MET A 156 -10.41 15.68 -4.51
CA MET A 156 -9.18 15.19 -3.89
C MET A 156 -9.36 13.74 -3.43
N PHE A 157 -8.25 13.06 -3.15
CA PHE A 157 -8.27 11.73 -2.56
C PHE A 157 -7.18 11.57 -1.51
N ILE A 158 -7.24 10.50 -0.74
CA ILE A 158 -6.22 10.14 0.24
C ILE A 158 -5.55 8.82 -0.16
N MET A 159 -4.25 8.75 0.11
CA MET A 159 -3.45 7.55 -0.18
C MET A 159 -2.25 7.45 0.77
N PRO A 160 -1.59 6.28 0.86
CA PRO A 160 -0.34 6.14 1.61
C PRO A 160 0.78 7.00 1.03
N GLU A 161 1.60 7.60 1.89
CA GLU A 161 2.71 8.47 1.49
C GLU A 161 3.76 7.74 0.65
N TYR A 162 4.00 6.45 0.89
CA TYR A 162 5.00 5.67 0.13
C TYR A 162 4.65 5.57 -1.37
N LEU A 163 3.41 5.86 -1.76
CA LEU A 163 2.96 5.90 -3.16
C LEU A 163 3.03 7.30 -3.79
N ARG A 164 3.58 8.30 -3.09
CA ARG A 164 3.63 9.70 -3.53
C ARG A 164 4.15 9.88 -4.96
N SER A 165 5.14 9.09 -5.38
CA SER A 165 5.68 9.15 -6.75
C SER A 165 4.67 8.80 -7.85
N SER A 166 3.57 8.11 -7.51
CA SER A 166 2.54 7.68 -8.48
C SER A 166 1.64 8.82 -8.95
N VAL A 167 1.66 9.99 -8.30
CA VAL A 167 0.71 11.08 -8.58
C VAL A 167 1.33 12.29 -9.27
N GLY A 168 2.59 12.18 -9.69
CA GLY A 168 3.27 13.18 -10.51
C GLY A 168 3.31 14.57 -9.88
N SER A 169 2.80 15.58 -10.60
CA SER A 169 2.83 17.00 -10.20
C SER A 169 1.66 17.43 -9.31
N LEU A 170 0.78 16.52 -8.89
CA LEU A 170 -0.30 16.86 -7.98
C LEU A 170 0.25 17.31 -6.61
N LYS A 171 -0.47 18.20 -5.95
CA LYS A 171 -0.12 18.64 -4.60
C LYS A 171 -0.44 17.54 -3.61
N THR A 172 0.52 17.22 -2.75
CA THR A 172 0.37 16.26 -1.67
C THR A 172 0.58 16.94 -0.33
N ILE A 173 -0.31 16.69 0.64
CA ILE A 173 -0.25 17.29 1.98
C ILE A 173 -0.42 16.18 3.02
N PRO A 174 0.47 16.10 4.04
CA PRO A 174 0.38 15.09 5.08
C PRO A 174 -0.88 15.27 5.93
N LEU A 175 -1.47 14.14 6.34
CA LEU A 175 -2.56 14.12 7.31
C LEU A 175 -2.00 13.99 8.73
N SER A 176 -2.47 14.84 9.64
CA SER A 176 -1.95 14.98 11.01
C SER A 176 -2.64 14.10 12.06
N ASP A 177 -3.76 13.45 11.70
CA ASP A 177 -4.48 12.58 12.64
C ASP A 177 -3.62 11.37 13.02
N PRO A 178 -3.49 11.02 14.32
CA PRO A 178 -2.66 9.91 14.77
C PRO A 178 -3.06 8.54 14.19
N PHE A 179 -4.31 8.41 13.73
CA PHE A 179 -4.85 7.20 13.11
C PHE A 179 -4.85 7.24 11.57
N ALA A 180 -4.36 8.34 10.96
CA ALA A 180 -4.28 8.49 9.50
C ALA A 180 -3.02 7.81 8.96
N TYR A 181 -2.95 6.49 9.03
CA TYR A 181 -1.86 5.69 8.49
C TYR A 181 -2.37 4.32 8.02
N VAL A 182 -1.57 3.68 7.19
CA VAL A 182 -1.69 2.26 6.84
C VAL A 182 -0.40 1.53 7.18
N THR A 183 -0.50 0.21 7.37
CA THR A 183 0.68 -0.66 7.47
C THR A 183 0.90 -1.37 6.15
N LEU A 184 2.15 -1.49 5.72
CA LEU A 184 2.56 -2.40 4.65
C LEU A 184 3.02 -3.70 5.31
N ASN A 185 2.42 -4.79 4.88
CA ASN A 185 2.70 -6.11 5.44
C ASN A 185 3.15 -7.06 4.33
N LEU A 186 4.05 -7.97 4.69
CA LEU A 186 4.31 -9.19 3.95
C LEU A 186 3.51 -10.31 4.59
N ILE A 187 2.78 -11.07 3.76
CA ILE A 187 2.03 -12.24 4.20
C ILE A 187 2.46 -13.47 3.40
N TRP A 188 2.50 -14.64 4.05
CA TRP A 188 2.83 -15.93 3.43
C TRP A 188 2.18 -17.07 4.21
N LYS A 189 2.09 -18.25 3.59
CA LYS A 189 1.53 -19.43 4.24
C LYS A 189 2.44 -19.94 5.35
N LYS A 190 1.91 -20.19 6.56
CA LYS A 190 2.66 -20.66 7.75
C LYS A 190 3.58 -21.85 7.47
N LYS A 191 3.17 -22.77 6.63
CA LYS A 191 3.91 -24.00 6.30
C LYS A 191 4.40 -23.99 4.85
N ASN A 192 4.75 -22.84 4.30
CA ASN A 192 5.35 -22.77 2.97
C ASN A 192 6.79 -23.31 3.03
N PRO A 193 7.16 -24.35 2.27
CA PRO A 193 8.50 -24.93 2.30
C PRO A 193 9.55 -24.11 1.53
N ASN A 194 9.17 -23.00 0.88
CA ASN A 194 10.09 -22.18 0.08
C ASN A 194 11.07 -21.44 0.99
N ILE A 195 12.30 -21.93 1.02
CA ILE A 195 13.39 -21.38 1.85
C ILE A 195 13.85 -19.97 1.43
N SER A 196 13.42 -19.48 0.27
CA SER A 196 13.70 -18.12 -0.19
C SER A 196 12.81 -17.07 0.48
N ILE A 197 11.68 -17.46 1.11
CA ILE A 197 10.78 -16.53 1.79
C ILE A 197 11.51 -15.77 2.91
N PRO A 198 12.13 -16.42 3.91
CA PRO A 198 12.82 -15.68 4.97
C PRO A 198 13.94 -14.80 4.44
N VAL A 199 14.70 -15.24 3.43
CA VAL A 199 15.76 -14.43 2.80
C VAL A 199 15.19 -13.15 2.22
N PHE A 200 14.07 -13.24 1.50
CA PHE A 200 13.41 -12.08 0.90
C PHE A 200 12.84 -11.14 1.98
N VAL A 201 12.14 -11.69 2.97
CA VAL A 201 11.49 -10.92 4.05
C VAL A 201 12.53 -10.14 4.85
N ASP A 202 13.67 -10.74 5.21
CA ASP A 202 14.73 -10.10 5.98
C ASP A 202 15.45 -9.04 5.14
N SER A 203 15.74 -9.33 3.87
CA SER A 203 16.37 -8.37 2.96
C SER A 203 15.47 -7.15 2.73
N PHE A 204 14.15 -7.35 2.56
CA PHE A 204 13.21 -6.26 2.38
C PHE A 204 13.06 -5.41 3.64
N SER A 205 12.99 -6.04 4.81
CA SER A 205 12.94 -5.34 6.10
C SER A 205 14.16 -4.43 6.29
N THR A 206 15.35 -4.95 6.02
CA THR A 206 16.62 -4.20 6.09
C THR A 206 16.64 -3.03 5.10
N TYR A 207 16.18 -3.26 3.87
CA TYR A 207 16.08 -2.23 2.84
C TYR A 207 15.19 -1.05 3.27
N ILE A 208 14.02 -1.33 3.84
CA ILE A 208 13.10 -0.30 4.33
C ILE A 208 13.70 0.47 5.50
N GLN A 209 14.30 -0.21 6.48
CA GLN A 209 14.95 0.43 7.62
C GLN A 209 16.07 1.39 7.20
N ASN A 210 16.87 1.01 6.21
CA ASN A 210 17.96 1.86 5.70
C ASN A 210 17.45 3.11 4.96
N ARG A 211 16.30 3.05 4.30
CA ARG A 211 15.69 4.19 3.58
C ARG A 211 14.90 5.14 4.48
N ASN A 212 14.32 4.62 5.54
CA ASN A 212 13.47 5.36 6.45
C ASN A 212 13.78 4.97 7.91
N PRO A 213 14.87 5.52 8.51
CA PRO A 213 15.26 5.20 9.89
C PRO A 213 14.18 5.52 10.94
N ASN A 214 13.21 6.37 10.60
CA ASN A 214 12.10 6.76 11.47
C ASN A 214 10.86 5.85 11.34
N LEU A 215 10.88 4.87 10.45
CA LEU A 215 9.84 3.85 10.35
C LEU A 215 10.20 2.72 11.31
N THR A 216 9.77 2.84 12.56
CA THR A 216 9.85 1.71 13.51
C THR A 216 8.86 0.63 13.06
N PRO A 217 9.28 -0.65 13.00
CA PRO A 217 8.34 -1.74 13.08
C PRO A 217 7.56 -1.57 14.40
N ASP A 218 6.25 -1.68 14.36
CA ASP A 218 5.47 -1.72 15.61
C ASP A 218 5.98 -2.90 16.46
N ASP A 219 6.27 -2.63 17.75
CA ASP A 219 6.45 -3.62 18.80
C ASP A 219 5.17 -4.44 19.00
#